data_8636557d713f66fc65f5268e883e522d
#
_entry.id   8636557d713f66fc65f5268e883e522d
#
_cell.length_a   1.000
_cell.length_b   1.000
_cell.length_c   1.000
_cell.angle_alpha   90.00
_cell.angle_beta   90.00
_cell.angle_gamma   90.00
#
_symmetry.space_group_name_H-M   'P 1'
#
loop_
_entity.id
_entity.type
_entity.pdbx_description
1 polymer ?
#
loop_
_entity_poly.entity_id
_entity_poly.type
_entity_poly.pdbx_seq_one_letter_code
_entity_poly.pdbx_strand_id
1 'polypeptide(L)'
;MDMNDHAEQEIAQLDFWKGGVSLEPIGGGITNRNFVATDQGHKYFVRMGDDIPLHGVMRFNELQASRAAAKVGLSPAVVHQVPGILILDFIEGKTLAEEDVRQDTYLQQIVPILHTCHRELTQHVRGPALIFWVF
;
A
#
# COMPACT_ATOMS: atom_id res chain seq x y z
N MET A 1 -9.90 -22.59 -11.80
CA MET A 1 -10.13 -21.46 -10.89
C MET A 1 -8.79 -20.77 -10.71
N ASP A 2 -8.67 -19.57 -11.26
CA ASP A 2 -7.41 -18.82 -11.21
C ASP A 2 -7.18 -18.33 -9.76
N MET A 3 -5.93 -18.21 -9.34
CA MET A 3 -5.59 -17.68 -7.98
C MET A 3 -6.11 -16.26 -7.76
N ASN A 4 -6.35 -15.51 -8.82
CA ASN A 4 -6.98 -14.20 -8.76
C ASN A 4 -8.47 -14.30 -8.44
N ASP A 5 -9.19 -15.28 -8.97
CA ASP A 5 -10.63 -15.46 -8.70
C ASP A 5 -10.91 -15.65 -7.20
N HIS A 6 -10.04 -16.40 -6.50
CA HIS A 6 -10.17 -16.59 -5.05
C HIS A 6 -9.91 -15.31 -4.26
N ALA A 7 -8.89 -14.54 -4.66
CA ALA A 7 -8.55 -13.28 -4.02
C ALA A 7 -9.68 -12.24 -4.17
N GLU A 8 -10.24 -12.13 -5.37
CA GLU A 8 -11.36 -11.24 -5.65
C GLU A 8 -12.59 -11.59 -4.82
N GLN A 9 -12.90 -12.90 -4.70
CA GLN A 9 -14.00 -13.37 -3.86
C GLN A 9 -13.80 -13.03 -2.39
N GLU A 10 -12.59 -13.23 -1.85
CA GLU A 10 -12.28 -12.92 -0.46
C GLU A 10 -12.38 -11.41 -0.19
N ILE A 11 -11.84 -10.58 -1.07
CA ILE A 11 -11.93 -9.11 -0.96
C ILE A 11 -13.40 -8.67 -1.05
N ALA A 12 -14.17 -9.21 -1.99
CA ALA A 12 -15.57 -8.82 -2.19
C ALA A 12 -16.49 -9.18 -1.01
N GLN A 13 -16.12 -10.17 -0.20
CA GLN A 13 -16.89 -10.61 0.98
C GLN A 13 -16.62 -9.77 2.25
N LEU A 14 -15.73 -8.79 2.20
CA LEU A 14 -15.45 -7.95 3.36
C LEU A 14 -16.67 -7.10 3.75
N ASP A 15 -16.99 -7.05 5.03
CA ASP A 15 -18.06 -6.20 5.59
C ASP A 15 -17.79 -4.69 5.48
N PHE A 16 -16.65 -4.34 4.92
CA PHE A 16 -16.25 -2.95 4.68
C PHE A 16 -17.08 -2.28 3.57
N TRP A 17 -17.47 -3.04 2.55
CA TRP A 17 -18.17 -2.52 1.38
C TRP A 17 -19.62 -2.15 1.69
N LYS A 18 -20.07 -1.01 1.14
CA LYS A 18 -21.46 -0.54 1.32
C LYS A 18 -22.40 -1.00 0.20
N GLY A 19 -21.85 -1.50 -0.88
CA GLY A 19 -22.55 -1.98 -2.06
C GLY A 19 -21.84 -3.14 -2.72
N GLY A 20 -22.07 -3.34 -4.00
CA GLY A 20 -21.30 -4.30 -4.80
C GLY A 20 -19.97 -3.69 -5.21
N VAL A 21 -18.88 -4.23 -4.71
CA VAL A 21 -17.54 -3.79 -5.09
C VAL A 21 -17.14 -4.35 -6.45
N SER A 22 -16.57 -3.54 -7.32
CA SER A 22 -15.85 -3.99 -8.51
C SER A 22 -14.36 -3.97 -8.25
N LEU A 23 -13.65 -5.00 -8.71
CA LEU A 23 -12.22 -5.19 -8.50
C LEU A 23 -11.50 -5.24 -9.85
N GLU A 24 -10.45 -4.44 -9.99
CA GLU A 24 -9.57 -4.42 -11.17
C GLU A 24 -8.16 -4.76 -10.72
N PRO A 25 -7.57 -5.89 -11.16
CA PRO A 25 -6.22 -6.26 -10.76
C PRO A 25 -5.18 -5.29 -11.32
N ILE A 26 -4.20 -4.92 -10.51
CA ILE A 26 -3.06 -4.10 -10.89
C ILE A 26 -1.80 -4.96 -10.91
N GLY A 27 -1.09 -4.96 -12.02
CA GLY A 27 0.20 -5.65 -12.13
C GLY A 27 1.33 -4.96 -11.35
N GLY A 28 2.46 -5.66 -11.21
CA GLY A 28 3.71 -5.11 -10.65
C GLY A 28 4.04 -5.46 -9.21
N GLY A 29 3.25 -6.29 -8.54
CA GLY A 29 3.59 -6.83 -7.22
C GLY A 29 4.37 -8.14 -7.32
N ILE A 30 5.51 -8.27 -6.61
CA ILE A 30 6.28 -9.52 -6.54
C ILE A 30 5.68 -10.45 -5.47
N THR A 31 5.26 -9.91 -4.34
CA THR A 31 4.79 -10.65 -3.16
C THR A 31 3.33 -10.37 -2.82
N ASN A 32 2.70 -9.43 -3.50
CA ASN A 32 1.34 -8.99 -3.23
C ASN A 32 0.49 -9.06 -4.49
N ARG A 33 -0.80 -9.31 -4.30
CA ARG A 33 -1.84 -9.06 -5.29
C ARG A 33 -2.47 -7.71 -4.98
N ASN A 34 -2.49 -6.85 -5.97
CA ASN A 34 -3.00 -5.49 -5.83
C ASN A 34 -4.22 -5.29 -6.72
N PHE A 35 -5.19 -4.54 -6.22
CA PHE A 35 -6.42 -4.23 -6.94
C PHE A 35 -6.80 -2.77 -6.77
N VAL A 36 -7.44 -2.19 -7.78
CA VAL A 36 -8.31 -1.03 -7.60
C VAL A 36 -9.69 -1.57 -7.29
N ALA A 37 -10.24 -1.20 -6.14
CA ALA A 37 -11.60 -1.51 -5.75
C ALA A 37 -12.47 -0.27 -5.92
N THR A 38 -13.65 -0.43 -6.50
CA THR A 38 -14.63 0.66 -6.61
C THR A 38 -15.92 0.24 -5.93
N ASP A 39 -16.33 1.01 -4.91
CA ASP A 39 -17.61 0.84 -4.20
C ASP A 39 -18.36 2.16 -4.18
N GLN A 40 -19.58 2.19 -4.69
CA GLN A 40 -20.45 3.37 -4.78
C GLN A 40 -19.75 4.61 -5.39
N GLY A 41 -18.88 4.38 -6.39
CA GLY A 41 -18.14 5.44 -7.07
C GLY A 41 -16.87 5.94 -6.36
N HIS A 42 -16.58 5.43 -5.16
CA HIS A 42 -15.32 5.69 -4.47
C HIS A 42 -14.29 4.61 -4.79
N LYS A 43 -13.06 5.03 -5.09
CA LYS A 43 -11.95 4.13 -5.39
C LYS A 43 -11.07 3.90 -4.18
N TYR A 44 -10.57 2.68 -4.08
CA TYR A 44 -9.63 2.25 -3.06
C TYR A 44 -8.48 1.46 -3.69
N PHE A 45 -7.33 1.49 -3.06
CA PHE A 45 -6.24 0.58 -3.37
C PHE A 45 -6.27 -0.58 -2.37
N VAL A 46 -6.38 -1.80 -2.87
CA VAL A 46 -6.40 -3.02 -2.05
C VAL A 46 -5.12 -3.80 -2.28
N ARG A 47 -4.44 -4.13 -1.21
CA ARG A 47 -3.26 -4.99 -1.20
C ARG A 47 -3.55 -6.25 -0.43
N MET A 48 -3.37 -7.40 -1.08
CA MET A 48 -3.56 -8.71 -0.48
C MET A 48 -2.26 -9.51 -0.52
N GLY A 49 -1.91 -10.15 0.59
CA GLY A 49 -0.76 -11.03 0.71
C GLY A 49 -0.50 -11.47 2.14
N ASP A 50 0.16 -12.61 2.27
CA ASP A 50 0.51 -13.21 3.55
C ASP A 50 1.88 -12.75 4.06
N ASP A 51 2.18 -13.06 5.32
CA ASP A 51 3.53 -12.93 5.85
C ASP A 51 4.49 -13.87 5.11
N ILE A 52 5.68 -13.38 4.81
CA ILE A 52 6.78 -14.17 4.24
C ILE A 52 8.01 -14.00 5.14
N PRO A 53 8.06 -14.71 6.29
CA PRO A 53 9.11 -14.51 7.30
C PRO A 53 10.52 -14.72 6.74
N LEU A 54 10.68 -15.66 5.78
CA LEU A 54 11.96 -15.92 5.12
C LEU A 54 12.53 -14.67 4.42
N HIS A 55 11.66 -13.78 3.93
CA HIS A 55 12.05 -12.54 3.28
C HIS A 55 11.87 -11.30 4.17
N GLY A 56 11.56 -11.48 5.45
CA GLY A 56 11.29 -10.38 6.38
C GLY A 56 10.01 -9.59 6.03
N VAL A 57 9.12 -10.15 5.22
CA VAL A 57 7.85 -9.52 4.87
C VAL A 57 6.82 -9.89 5.93
N MET A 58 6.46 -8.90 6.75
CA MET A 58 5.48 -9.08 7.83
C MET A 58 4.39 -8.03 7.70
N ARG A 59 3.14 -8.44 7.67
CA ARG A 59 1.99 -7.54 7.41
C ARG A 59 1.76 -6.50 8.50
N PHE A 60 2.09 -6.83 9.76
CA PHE A 60 2.03 -5.84 10.84
C PHE A 60 2.98 -4.65 10.59
N ASN A 61 4.17 -4.90 10.03
CA ASN A 61 5.15 -3.86 9.73
C ASN A 61 4.66 -2.96 8.59
N GLU A 62 4.08 -3.55 7.56
CA GLU A 62 3.45 -2.81 6.45
C GLU A 62 2.33 -1.89 6.94
N LEU A 63 1.43 -2.40 7.78
CA LEU A 63 0.33 -1.62 8.34
C LEU A 63 0.83 -0.42 9.15
N GLN A 64 1.83 -0.62 9.99
CA GLN A 64 2.40 0.44 10.82
C GLN A 64 3.11 1.50 9.97
N ALA A 65 3.90 1.08 8.98
CA ALA A 65 4.57 1.97 8.05
C ALA A 65 3.56 2.79 7.24
N SER A 66 2.49 2.17 6.73
CA SER A 66 1.43 2.85 5.98
C SER A 66 0.71 3.89 6.84
N ARG A 67 0.38 3.54 8.09
CA ARG A 67 -0.24 4.48 9.03
C ARG A 67 0.66 5.67 9.38
N ALA A 68 1.93 5.41 9.60
CA ALA A 68 2.92 6.47 9.88
C ALA A 68 3.11 7.38 8.66
N ALA A 69 3.22 6.79 7.46
CA ALA A 69 3.35 7.53 6.21
C ALA A 69 2.13 8.41 5.91
N ALA A 70 0.92 7.90 6.17
CA ALA A 70 -0.30 8.68 6.01
C ALA A 70 -0.34 9.91 6.94
N LYS A 71 0.15 9.78 8.18
CA LYS A 71 0.20 10.89 9.13
C LYS A 71 1.09 12.06 8.68
N VAL A 72 2.13 11.77 7.93
CA VAL A 72 3.06 12.79 7.42
C VAL A 72 2.81 13.13 5.94
N GLY A 73 1.70 12.67 5.37
CA GLY A 73 1.28 13.00 4.01
C GLY A 73 2.07 12.29 2.89
N LEU A 74 2.76 11.19 3.20
CA LEU A 74 3.55 10.41 2.22
C LEU A 74 2.80 9.21 1.64
N SER A 75 1.63 8.87 2.20
CA SER A 75 0.80 7.75 1.76
C SER A 75 -0.67 8.11 1.90
N PRO A 76 -1.57 7.50 1.13
CA PRO A 76 -3.00 7.60 1.38
C PRO A 76 -3.36 7.03 2.75
N ALA A 77 -4.53 7.40 3.25
CA ALA A 77 -5.03 6.88 4.52
C ALA A 77 -5.28 5.37 4.45
N VAL A 78 -4.97 4.68 5.54
CA VAL A 78 -5.42 3.30 5.76
C VAL A 78 -6.89 3.38 6.19
N VAL A 79 -7.81 2.88 5.37
CA VAL A 79 -9.26 2.96 5.63
C VAL A 79 -9.82 1.67 6.22
N HIS A 80 -9.19 0.53 5.92
CA HIS A 80 -9.58 -0.76 6.50
C HIS A 80 -8.40 -1.74 6.50
N GLN A 81 -8.45 -2.71 7.42
CA GLN A 81 -7.44 -3.77 7.49
C GLN A 81 -8.03 -5.01 8.16
N VAL A 82 -7.77 -6.15 7.56
CA VAL A 82 -7.96 -7.49 8.13
C VAL A 82 -6.69 -8.31 7.90
N PRO A 83 -6.49 -9.46 8.55
CA PRO A 83 -5.33 -10.31 8.28
C PRO A 83 -5.18 -10.59 6.78
N GLY A 84 -4.01 -10.29 6.22
CA GLY A 84 -3.70 -10.49 4.80
C GLY A 84 -4.24 -9.44 3.83
N ILE A 85 -5.09 -8.50 4.26
CA ILE A 85 -5.69 -7.49 3.36
C ILE A 85 -5.55 -6.10 3.98
N LEU A 86 -4.98 -5.16 3.21
CA LEU A 86 -4.86 -3.75 3.54
C LEU A 86 -5.58 -2.91 2.49
N ILE A 87 -6.49 -2.04 2.93
CA ILE A 87 -7.25 -1.13 2.07
C ILE A 87 -6.84 0.31 2.37
N LEU A 88 -6.42 1.00 1.33
CA LEU A 88 -6.02 2.40 1.36
C LEU A 88 -6.97 3.23 0.50
N ASP A 89 -7.10 4.52 0.80
CA ASP A 89 -7.69 5.45 -0.16
C ASP A 89 -6.92 5.42 -1.48
N PHE A 90 -7.61 5.62 -2.59
CA PHE A 90 -6.97 5.66 -3.90
C PHE A 90 -6.45 7.08 -4.18
N ILE A 91 -5.21 7.18 -4.65
CA ILE A 91 -4.63 8.43 -5.12
C ILE A 91 -4.57 8.39 -6.64
N GLU A 92 -5.23 9.33 -7.30
CA GLU A 92 -5.04 9.57 -8.73
C GLU A 92 -3.66 10.16 -8.98
N GLY A 93 -2.91 9.56 -9.89
CA GLY A 93 -1.57 10.04 -10.18
C GLY A 93 -0.86 9.21 -11.25
N LYS A 94 0.32 9.67 -11.63
CA LYS A 94 1.22 8.98 -12.53
C LYS A 94 2.31 8.29 -11.71
N THR A 95 2.50 7.00 -11.93
CA THR A 95 3.70 6.32 -11.45
C THR A 95 4.91 6.83 -12.23
N LEU A 96 5.92 7.35 -11.52
CA LEU A 96 7.12 7.87 -12.15
C LEU A 96 7.96 6.71 -12.75
N ALA A 97 8.38 6.89 -14.00
CA ALA A 97 9.30 6.01 -14.68
C ALA A 97 10.76 6.40 -14.39
N GLU A 98 11.71 5.59 -14.85
CA GLU A 98 13.14 5.85 -14.65
C GLU A 98 13.59 7.19 -15.23
N GLU A 99 13.05 7.55 -16.40
CA GLU A 99 13.34 8.83 -17.05
C GLU A 99 12.77 10.03 -16.30
N ASP A 100 11.62 9.85 -15.65
CA ASP A 100 11.00 10.92 -14.85
C ASP A 100 11.87 11.29 -13.65
N VAL A 101 12.37 10.29 -12.91
CA VAL A 101 13.16 10.52 -11.67
C VAL A 101 14.54 11.13 -11.93
N ARG A 102 14.97 11.20 -13.20
CA ARG A 102 16.21 11.87 -13.60
C ARG A 102 16.03 13.34 -13.93
N GLN A 103 14.78 13.83 -14.01
CA GLN A 103 14.48 15.20 -14.31
C GLN A 103 14.52 16.08 -13.05
N ASP A 104 15.16 17.24 -13.15
CA ASP A 104 15.30 18.17 -12.01
C ASP A 104 13.95 18.57 -11.39
N THR A 105 12.92 18.72 -12.20
CA THR A 105 11.57 19.04 -11.74
C THR A 105 10.97 17.99 -10.81
N TYR A 106 11.22 16.69 -11.07
CA TYR A 106 10.80 15.62 -10.18
C TYR A 106 11.75 15.44 -9.00
N LEU A 107 13.06 15.63 -9.19
CA LEU A 107 14.03 15.57 -8.09
C LEU A 107 13.72 16.60 -7.00
N GLN A 108 13.35 17.83 -7.38
CA GLN A 108 12.94 18.87 -6.44
C GLN A 108 11.70 18.49 -5.60
N GLN A 109 10.85 17.60 -6.11
CA GLN A 109 9.70 17.08 -5.36
C GLN A 109 10.05 15.83 -4.55
N ILE A 110 10.91 14.96 -5.07
CA ILE A 110 11.29 13.69 -4.42
C ILE A 110 12.16 13.94 -3.18
N VAL A 111 13.12 14.88 -3.24
CA VAL A 111 14.05 15.15 -2.13
C VAL A 111 13.33 15.56 -0.84
N PRO A 112 12.34 16.47 -0.84
CA PRO A 112 11.54 16.77 0.35
C PRO A 112 10.77 15.55 0.89
N ILE A 113 10.24 14.68 0.01
CA ILE A 113 9.57 13.44 0.41
C ILE A 113 10.53 12.53 1.18
N LEU A 114 11.73 12.31 0.67
CA LEU A 114 12.76 11.51 1.35
C LEU A 114 13.17 12.14 2.69
N HIS A 115 13.30 13.46 2.76
CA HIS A 115 13.58 14.16 4.00
C HIS A 115 12.48 13.93 5.05
N THR A 116 11.23 14.10 4.68
CA THR A 116 10.09 13.83 5.57
C THR A 116 10.05 12.36 6.00
N CYS A 117 10.29 11.43 5.06
CA CYS A 117 10.37 10.00 5.37
C CYS A 117 11.43 9.71 6.45
N HIS A 118 12.63 10.27 6.32
CA HIS A 118 13.72 9.99 7.25
C HIS A 118 13.60 10.71 8.60
N ARG A 119 13.00 11.89 8.63
CA ARG A 119 12.95 12.75 9.81
C ARG A 119 11.64 12.68 10.59
N GLU A 120 10.52 12.64 9.90
CA GLU A 120 9.21 12.79 10.50
C GLU A 120 8.47 11.45 10.61
N LEU A 121 8.47 10.64 9.55
CA LEU A 121 7.74 9.37 9.53
C LEU A 121 8.14 8.45 10.70
N THR A 122 9.43 8.34 10.99
CA THR A 122 9.96 7.49 12.06
C THR A 122 9.40 7.82 13.44
N GLN A 123 9.01 9.08 13.68
CA GLN A 123 8.41 9.52 14.93
C GLN A 123 6.96 9.00 15.12
N HIS A 124 6.34 8.56 14.04
CA HIS A 124 4.95 8.07 14.02
C HIS A 124 4.82 6.55 13.93
N VAL A 125 5.91 5.83 13.73
CA VAL A 125 5.91 4.35 13.78
C VAL A 125 5.62 3.91 15.21
N ARG A 126 4.66 3.01 15.36
CA ARG A 126 4.25 2.45 16.67
C ARG A 126 4.23 0.93 16.58
N GLY A 127 4.77 0.28 17.61
CA GLY A 127 4.84 -1.17 17.71
C GLY A 127 6.22 -1.73 17.37
N PRO A 128 6.34 -3.06 17.24
CA PRO A 128 7.61 -3.69 16.89
C PRO A 128 8.04 -3.27 15.49
N ALA A 129 9.33 -3.02 15.30
CA ALA A 129 9.93 -2.69 14.02
C ALA A 129 10.82 -3.84 13.54
N LEU A 130 10.77 -4.12 12.25
CA LEU A 130 11.72 -5.02 11.60
C LEU A 130 12.94 -4.23 11.15
N ILE A 131 14.11 -4.81 11.36
CA ILE A 131 15.38 -4.28 10.86
C ILE A 131 15.76 -5.09 9.63
N PHE A 132 15.91 -4.42 8.50
CA PHE A 132 16.44 -5.04 7.31
C PHE A 132 17.96 -5.00 7.33
N TRP A 133 18.59 -6.15 7.59
CA TRP A 133 20.03 -6.30 7.53
C TRP A 133 20.46 -6.64 6.10
N VAL A 134 21.35 -5.83 5.58
CA VAL A 134 21.89 -6.01 4.22
C VAL A 134 23.26 -6.72 4.25
N PHE A 135 23.78 -7.04 5.46
CA PHE A 135 25.09 -7.65 5.67
C PHE A 135 24.98 -8.99 6.38
#